data_473f5d633c1b49512872d8bc4b855836
#
_entry.id   473f5d633c1b49512872d8bc4b855836
#
_cell.length_a   1.000
_cell.length_b   1.000
_cell.length_c   1.000
_cell.angle_alpha   90.00
_cell.angle_beta   90.00
_cell.angle_gamma   90.00
#
_symmetry.space_group_name_H-M   'P 1'
#
loop_
_entity.id
_entity.type
_entity.pdbx_description
1 polymer ?
#
loop_
_entity_poly.entity_id
_entity_poly.type
_entity_poly.pdbx_seq_one_letter_code
_entity_poly.pdbx_strand_id
1 'polypeptide(L)'
;MIEFRNVSKVYNNGTEALHNINLKVEKGEFVFIVGSSGAGKSTFLKLITCEERPNEGQVLIDGQDISHIRKGKIPYVRRKMGLVFQDFRLIDHMTVYDNVAFAMRVVGASPKAIKKRVPYILGLVGLQHKAK
;
A
#
# COMPACT_ATOMS: atom_id res chain seq x y z
N MET A 1 2.68 -11.38 5.25
CA MET A 1 2.55 -11.23 6.71
C MET A 1 2.87 -9.80 7.10
N ILE A 2 2.05 -9.19 7.95
CA ILE A 2 2.26 -7.85 8.51
C ILE A 2 2.27 -7.97 10.03
N GLU A 3 3.22 -7.33 10.71
CA GLU A 3 3.31 -7.40 12.16
C GLU A 3 3.67 -6.03 12.75
N PHE A 4 2.96 -5.63 13.79
CA PHE A 4 3.20 -4.45 14.61
C PHE A 4 3.59 -4.93 15.99
N ARG A 5 4.71 -4.44 16.52
CA ARG A 5 5.23 -4.77 17.83
C ARG A 5 5.41 -3.49 18.64
N ASN A 6 4.55 -3.27 19.62
CA ASN A 6 4.56 -2.13 20.54
C ASN A 6 4.62 -0.77 19.80
N VAL A 7 3.86 -0.66 18.71
CA VAL A 7 3.94 0.49 17.81
C VAL A 7 3.14 1.66 18.35
N SER A 8 3.81 2.80 18.54
CA SER A 8 3.17 4.08 18.87
C SER A 8 3.49 5.12 17.81
N LYS A 9 2.51 5.99 17.53
CA LYS A 9 2.66 7.12 16.62
C LYS A 9 2.00 8.36 17.18
N VAL A 10 2.83 9.38 17.42
CA VAL A 10 2.43 10.74 17.76
C VAL A 10 2.86 11.67 16.64
N TYR A 11 1.95 12.54 16.19
CA TYR A 11 2.24 13.57 15.20
C TYR A 11 2.83 14.83 15.85
N ASN A 12 3.48 15.68 15.05
CA ASN A 12 4.13 16.91 15.55
C ASN A 12 3.15 17.89 16.24
N ASN A 13 1.86 17.79 15.93
CA ASN A 13 0.80 18.59 16.59
C ASN A 13 0.36 18.00 17.95
N GLY A 14 1.04 16.98 18.45
CA GLY A 14 0.71 16.29 19.72
C GLY A 14 -0.39 15.23 19.59
N THR A 15 -0.98 15.01 18.42
CA THR A 15 -2.01 13.98 18.26
C THR A 15 -1.40 12.59 18.34
N GLU A 16 -1.77 11.83 19.37
CA GLU A 16 -1.45 10.42 19.47
C GLU A 16 -2.43 9.61 18.61
N ALA A 17 -1.94 9.13 17.48
CA ALA A 17 -2.75 8.40 16.51
C ALA A 17 -2.76 6.88 16.74
N LEU A 18 -1.69 6.33 17.30
CA LEU A 18 -1.56 4.93 17.69
C LEU A 18 -0.81 4.84 19.01
N HIS A 19 -1.28 3.98 19.91
CA HIS A 19 -0.67 3.74 21.22
C HIS A 19 -0.43 2.25 21.44
N ASN A 20 0.83 1.85 21.55
CA ASN A 20 1.27 0.49 21.89
C ASN A 20 0.54 -0.62 21.10
N ILE A 21 0.38 -0.43 19.79
CA ILE A 21 -0.32 -1.38 18.95
C ILE A 21 0.52 -2.65 18.77
N ASN A 22 -0.11 -3.77 19.09
CA ASN A 22 0.40 -5.12 18.87
C ASN A 22 -0.60 -5.86 17.98
N LEU A 23 -0.21 -6.20 16.76
CA LEU A 23 -1.06 -6.87 15.79
C LEU A 23 -0.21 -7.72 14.87
N LYS A 24 -0.69 -8.89 14.53
CA LYS A 24 -0.10 -9.75 13.51
C LYS A 24 -1.17 -10.19 12.54
N VAL A 25 -0.91 -10.00 11.26
CA VAL A 25 -1.76 -10.48 10.14
C VAL A 25 -0.94 -11.52 9.39
N GLU A 26 -1.40 -12.75 9.43
CA GLU A 26 -0.73 -13.87 8.76
C GLU A 26 -0.98 -13.86 7.25
N LYS A 27 -0.21 -14.65 6.55
CA LYS A 27 -0.39 -14.81 5.10
C LYS A 27 -1.71 -15.53 4.81
N GLY A 28 -2.53 -14.93 3.97
CA GLY A 28 -3.84 -15.47 3.59
C GLY A 28 -4.99 -15.02 4.48
N GLU A 29 -4.72 -14.29 5.54
CA GLU A 29 -5.78 -13.68 6.36
C GLU A 29 -6.44 -12.49 5.66
N PHE A 30 -7.71 -12.31 5.97
CA PHE A 30 -8.52 -11.15 5.60
C PHE A 30 -8.94 -10.40 6.86
N VAL A 31 -8.50 -9.17 7.02
CA VAL A 31 -8.67 -8.37 8.24
C VAL A 31 -9.37 -7.07 7.94
N PHE A 32 -10.40 -6.74 8.72
CA PHE A 32 -11.04 -5.43 8.74
C PHE A 32 -10.46 -4.56 9.86
N ILE A 33 -10.08 -3.32 9.53
CA ILE A 33 -9.74 -2.30 10.52
C ILE A 33 -10.92 -1.35 10.64
N VAL A 34 -11.62 -1.42 11.77
CA VAL A 34 -12.82 -0.61 12.05
C VAL A 34 -12.52 0.41 13.15
N GLY A 35 -13.30 1.49 13.17
CA GLY A 35 -13.18 2.55 14.15
C GLY A 35 -13.78 3.86 13.66
N SER A 36 -14.04 4.81 14.56
CA SER A 36 -14.51 6.16 14.24
C SER A 36 -13.53 6.94 13.37
N SER A 37 -13.98 8.08 12.81
CA SER A 37 -13.06 9.01 12.15
C SER A 37 -12.00 9.49 13.15
N GLY A 38 -10.74 9.55 12.72
CA GLY A 38 -9.63 9.90 13.59
C GLY A 38 -9.03 8.75 14.44
N ALA A 39 -9.63 7.57 14.45
CA ALA A 39 -9.17 6.41 15.25
C ALA A 39 -7.84 5.77 14.77
N GLY A 40 -6.99 6.47 14.01
CA GLY A 40 -5.69 5.98 13.60
C GLY A 40 -5.65 5.05 12.38
N LYS A 41 -6.79 4.69 11.77
CA LYS A 41 -6.84 3.76 10.62
C LYS A 41 -5.93 4.18 9.46
N SER A 42 -5.99 5.45 9.06
CA SER A 42 -5.12 5.98 8.00
C SER A 42 -3.66 6.00 8.41
N THR A 43 -3.36 6.27 9.69
CA THR A 43 -2.00 6.24 10.24
C THR A 43 -1.43 4.82 10.20
N PHE A 44 -2.24 3.82 10.54
CA PHE A 44 -1.87 2.42 10.44
C PHE A 44 -1.44 2.07 9.00
N LEU A 45 -2.23 2.44 7.99
CA LEU A 45 -1.88 2.23 6.58
C LEU A 45 -0.62 3.01 6.17
N LYS A 46 -0.47 4.27 6.61
CA LYS A 46 0.72 5.09 6.32
C LYS A 46 2.02 4.48 6.88
N LEU A 47 1.96 3.80 8.02
CA LEU A 47 3.11 3.08 8.55
C LEU A 47 3.47 1.87 7.69
N ILE A 48 2.49 1.10 7.24
CA ILE A 48 2.71 -0.05 6.33
C ILE A 48 3.31 0.41 5.00
N THR A 49 2.82 1.53 4.46
CA THR A 49 3.30 2.08 3.18
C THR A 49 4.57 2.89 3.29
N CYS A 50 5.15 3.02 4.49
CA CYS A 50 6.32 3.85 4.78
C CYS A 50 6.11 5.33 4.37
N GLU A 51 4.88 5.84 4.41
CA GLU A 51 4.57 7.27 4.29
C GLU A 51 4.85 8.00 5.61
N GLU A 52 4.63 7.29 6.72
CA GLU A 52 4.98 7.71 8.07
C GLU A 52 5.92 6.70 8.71
N ARG A 53 6.55 7.11 9.81
CA ARG A 53 7.37 6.25 10.65
C ARG A 53 6.79 6.18 12.06
N PRO A 54 6.87 5.04 12.73
CA PRO A 54 6.50 4.98 14.14
C PRO A 54 7.47 5.83 14.98
N ASN A 55 7.01 6.32 16.13
CA ASN A 55 7.86 6.92 17.13
C ASN A 55 8.51 5.84 17.99
N GLU A 56 7.76 4.76 18.25
CA GLU A 56 8.20 3.61 19.04
C GLU A 56 7.74 2.31 18.40
N GLY A 57 8.42 1.22 18.75
CA GLY A 57 8.09 -0.12 18.28
C GLY A 57 8.57 -0.43 16.88
N GLN A 58 8.09 -1.53 16.34
CA GLN A 58 8.52 -2.07 15.04
C GLN A 58 7.34 -2.44 14.17
N VAL A 59 7.45 -2.09 12.89
CA VAL A 59 6.54 -2.56 11.82
C VAL A 59 7.31 -3.50 10.92
N LEU A 60 6.83 -4.74 10.79
CA LEU A 60 7.47 -5.76 9.96
C LEU A 60 6.56 -6.17 8.81
N ILE A 61 7.15 -6.33 7.62
CA ILE A 61 6.49 -6.90 6.44
C ILE A 61 7.31 -8.10 5.97
N ASP A 62 6.68 -9.25 5.95
CA ASP A 62 7.32 -10.55 5.66
C ASP A 62 8.62 -10.75 6.48
N GLY A 63 8.61 -10.38 7.77
CA GLY A 63 9.74 -10.47 8.68
C GLY A 63 10.79 -9.37 8.53
N GLN A 64 10.68 -8.51 7.52
CA GLN A 64 11.57 -7.37 7.33
C GLN A 64 11.08 -6.16 8.14
N ASP A 65 11.88 -5.65 9.07
CA ASP A 65 11.59 -4.40 9.77
C ASP A 65 11.68 -3.21 8.79
N ILE A 66 10.59 -2.46 8.70
CA ILE A 66 10.46 -1.28 7.85
C ILE A 66 10.36 0.04 8.62
N SER A 67 10.39 0.01 9.96
CA SER A 67 10.16 1.17 10.83
C SER A 67 11.09 2.34 10.52
N HIS A 68 12.35 2.06 10.27
CA HIS A 68 13.38 3.06 9.96
C HIS A 68 14.10 2.82 8.63
N ILE A 69 13.39 2.18 7.69
CA ILE A 69 13.97 1.87 6.39
C ILE A 69 14.50 3.12 5.66
N ARG A 70 15.64 2.99 4.99
CA ARG A 70 16.23 4.07 4.19
C ARG A 70 15.30 4.46 3.04
N LYS A 71 15.14 5.78 2.78
CA LYS A 71 14.24 6.32 1.74
C LYS A 71 14.39 5.61 0.39
N GLY A 72 15.62 5.34 -0.05
CA GLY A 72 15.88 4.65 -1.32
C GLY A 72 15.42 3.19 -1.36
N LYS A 73 15.09 2.56 -0.22
CA LYS A 73 14.55 1.20 -0.15
C LYS A 73 13.02 1.14 -0.11
N ILE A 74 12.34 2.24 0.21
CA ILE A 74 10.87 2.32 0.28
C ILE A 74 10.19 1.82 -1.00
N PRO A 75 10.63 2.22 -2.23
CA PRO A 75 9.99 1.72 -3.45
C PRO A 75 9.99 0.19 -3.58
N TYR A 76 11.02 -0.47 -3.06
CA TYR A 76 11.11 -1.94 -3.11
C TYR A 76 10.14 -2.61 -2.13
N VAL A 77 9.85 -1.99 -0.98
CA VAL A 77 8.82 -2.46 -0.06
C VAL A 77 7.45 -2.27 -0.69
N ARG A 78 7.15 -1.08 -1.22
CA ARG A 78 5.85 -0.76 -1.84
C ARG A 78 5.53 -1.65 -3.05
N ARG A 79 6.53 -2.10 -3.81
CA ARG A 79 6.34 -3.03 -4.94
C ARG A 79 5.84 -4.42 -4.53
N LYS A 80 5.97 -4.78 -3.25
CA LYS A 80 5.45 -6.05 -2.70
C LYS A 80 3.98 -5.96 -2.30
N MET A 81 3.37 -4.78 -2.34
CA MET A 81 2.01 -4.50 -1.89
C MET A 81 1.13 -4.02 -3.05
N GLY A 82 -0.12 -4.47 -3.07
CA GLY A 82 -1.17 -3.85 -3.85
C GLY A 82 -1.97 -2.90 -2.96
N LEU A 83 -2.07 -1.63 -3.33
CA LEU A 83 -2.80 -0.61 -2.60
C LEU A 83 -3.95 -0.08 -3.44
N VAL A 84 -5.14 -0.02 -2.84
CA VAL A 84 -6.29 0.67 -3.41
C VAL A 84 -6.58 1.88 -2.52
N PHE A 85 -6.44 3.07 -3.08
CA PHE A 85 -6.68 4.33 -2.38
C PHE A 85 -8.16 4.73 -2.48
N GLN A 86 -8.65 5.45 -1.49
CA GLN A 86 -10.03 5.96 -1.46
C GLN A 86 -10.28 6.95 -2.62
N ASP A 87 -9.29 7.73 -3.01
CA ASP A 87 -9.30 8.68 -4.11
C ASP A 87 -8.83 8.08 -5.45
N PHE A 88 -8.72 6.76 -5.51
CA PHE A 88 -8.26 5.93 -6.64
C PHE A 88 -6.88 6.28 -7.20
N ARG A 89 -6.38 7.49 -7.04
CA ARG A 89 -5.09 8.03 -7.54
C ARG A 89 -4.83 7.70 -9.02
N LEU A 90 -5.85 7.84 -9.83
CA LEU A 90 -5.71 7.71 -11.27
C LEU A 90 -4.90 8.88 -11.84
N ILE A 91 -4.18 8.62 -12.92
CA ILE A 91 -3.46 9.64 -13.66
C ILE A 91 -4.41 10.14 -14.75
N ASP A 92 -5.02 11.30 -14.53
CA ASP A 92 -6.16 11.81 -15.32
C ASP A 92 -5.90 11.97 -16.82
N HIS A 93 -4.65 12.27 -17.20
CA HIS A 93 -4.26 12.41 -18.60
C HIS A 93 -3.86 11.10 -19.28
N MET A 94 -3.98 9.98 -18.59
CA MET A 94 -3.72 8.65 -19.14
C MET A 94 -5.01 7.90 -19.43
N THR A 95 -4.97 7.05 -20.47
CA THR A 95 -6.07 6.13 -20.76
C THR A 95 -6.24 5.10 -19.66
N VAL A 96 -7.38 4.40 -19.62
CA VAL A 96 -7.60 3.28 -18.72
C VAL A 96 -6.52 2.21 -18.89
N TYR A 97 -6.17 1.91 -20.16
CA TYR A 97 -5.08 1.00 -20.47
C TYR A 97 -3.75 1.45 -19.86
N ASP A 98 -3.40 2.74 -20.02
CA ASP A 98 -2.12 3.26 -19.58
C ASP A 98 -2.01 3.34 -18.05
N ASN A 99 -3.10 3.65 -17.35
CA ASN A 99 -3.13 3.59 -15.87
C ASN A 99 -2.79 2.19 -15.36
N VAL A 100 -3.39 1.14 -15.95
CA VAL A 100 -3.09 -0.25 -15.58
C VAL A 100 -1.67 -0.63 -16.00
N ALA A 101 -1.26 -0.26 -17.21
CA ALA A 101 0.07 -0.52 -17.73
C ALA A 101 1.18 0.17 -16.91
N PHE A 102 0.90 1.36 -16.40
CA PHE A 102 1.84 2.12 -15.56
C PHE A 102 2.28 1.33 -14.33
N ALA A 103 1.33 0.74 -13.60
CA ALA A 103 1.64 -0.09 -12.43
C ALA A 103 2.59 -1.26 -12.80
N MET A 104 2.36 -1.90 -13.95
CA MET A 104 3.23 -2.98 -14.44
C MET A 104 4.62 -2.47 -14.83
N ARG A 105 4.72 -1.28 -15.46
CA ARG A 105 6.00 -0.64 -15.80
C ARG A 105 6.83 -0.35 -14.55
N VAL A 106 6.20 0.17 -13.50
CA VAL A 106 6.87 0.50 -12.22
C VAL A 106 7.50 -0.72 -11.58
N VAL A 107 6.90 -1.90 -11.72
CA VAL A 107 7.48 -3.15 -11.19
C VAL A 107 8.42 -3.85 -12.18
N GLY A 108 8.71 -3.23 -13.33
CA GLY A 108 9.70 -3.73 -14.29
C GLY A 108 9.16 -4.77 -15.28
N ALA A 109 7.86 -4.84 -15.49
CA ALA A 109 7.28 -5.76 -16.47
C ALA A 109 7.71 -5.41 -17.91
N SER A 110 8.02 -6.42 -18.73
CA SER A 110 8.38 -6.22 -20.13
C SER A 110 7.21 -5.71 -20.97
N PRO A 111 7.45 -4.96 -22.07
CA PRO A 111 6.38 -4.50 -22.97
C PRO A 111 5.50 -5.65 -23.48
N LYS A 112 6.09 -6.80 -23.76
CA LYS A 112 5.36 -8.01 -24.20
C LYS A 112 4.40 -8.51 -23.11
N ALA A 113 4.84 -8.53 -21.85
CA ALA A 113 4.00 -8.92 -20.71
C ALA A 113 2.84 -7.94 -20.49
N ILE A 114 3.10 -6.62 -20.58
CA ILE A 114 2.09 -5.57 -20.46
C ILE A 114 1.03 -5.73 -21.56
N LYS A 115 1.45 -5.84 -22.83
CA LYS A 115 0.55 -5.99 -23.97
C LYS A 115 -0.37 -7.22 -23.85
N LYS A 116 0.10 -8.29 -23.20
CA LYS A 116 -0.70 -9.50 -22.96
C LYS A 116 -1.61 -9.36 -21.73
N ARG A 117 -1.08 -8.80 -20.65
CA ARG A 117 -1.75 -8.84 -19.33
C ARG A 117 -2.81 -7.77 -19.17
N VAL A 118 -2.57 -6.53 -19.65
CA VAL A 118 -3.51 -5.42 -19.46
C VAL A 118 -4.88 -5.69 -20.09
N PRO A 119 -4.99 -6.11 -21.39
CA PRO A 119 -6.29 -6.44 -21.96
C PRO A 119 -7.02 -7.56 -21.21
N TYR A 120 -6.27 -8.57 -20.74
CA TYR A 120 -6.84 -9.66 -19.96
C TYR A 120 -7.46 -9.15 -18.64
N ILE A 121 -6.73 -8.30 -17.89
CA ILE A 121 -7.25 -7.73 -16.64
C ILE A 121 -8.46 -6.83 -16.90
N LEU A 122 -8.40 -5.97 -17.92
CA LEU A 122 -9.54 -5.12 -18.31
C LEU A 122 -10.77 -5.96 -18.68
N GLY A 123 -10.56 -7.14 -19.28
CA GLY A 123 -11.62 -8.10 -19.57
C GLY A 123 -12.26 -8.66 -18.31
N LEU A 124 -11.48 -9.05 -17.32
CA LEU A 124 -11.97 -9.59 -16.06
C LEU A 124 -12.89 -8.61 -15.31
N VAL A 125 -12.63 -7.30 -15.43
CA VAL A 125 -13.42 -6.25 -14.77
C VAL A 125 -14.42 -5.56 -15.70
N GLY A 126 -14.63 -6.06 -16.93
CA GLY A 126 -15.61 -5.54 -17.88
C GLY A 126 -15.27 -4.18 -18.50
N LEU A 127 -14.00 -3.75 -18.45
CA LEU A 127 -13.54 -2.45 -18.95
C LEU A 127 -12.83 -2.51 -20.32
N GLN A 128 -12.91 -3.60 -21.05
CA GLN A 128 -12.24 -3.74 -22.36
C GLN A 128 -12.63 -2.64 -23.35
N HIS A 129 -13.92 -2.26 -23.39
CA HIS A 129 -14.47 -1.24 -24.29
C HIS A 129 -14.06 0.18 -23.90
N LYS A 130 -13.50 0.39 -22.69
CA LYS A 130 -13.02 1.69 -22.18
C LYS A 130 -11.49 1.78 -22.13
N ALA A 131 -10.78 0.89 -22.80
CA ALA A 131 -9.31 0.83 -22.74
C ALA A 131 -8.61 2.07 -23.32
N LYS A 132 -9.26 2.78 -24.25
CA LYS A 132 -8.76 3.99 -24.91
C LYS A 132 -9.19 5.25 -24.18
#